data_911a60456b88b66c068c36acad1fba5d
#
_entry.id   911a60456b88b66c068c36acad1fba5d
#
_cell.length_a   1.000
_cell.length_b   1.000
_cell.length_c   1.000
_cell.angle_alpha   90.00
_cell.angle_beta   90.00
_cell.angle_gamma   90.00
#
_symmetry.space_group_name_H-M   'P 1'
#
loop_
_entity.id
_entity.type
_entity.pdbx_description
1 polymer ?
#
loop_
_entity_poly.entity_id
_entity_poly.type
_entity_poly.pdbx_seq_one_letter_code
_entity_poly.pdbx_strand_id
1 'polypeptide(L)'
;MTNPNWGFDTRQIHAGQEPDSATGARAVPVYRTTSYVFRDAQHAQNLFALAEIGNIYTRIMNPTQGVLEARLSSLEGGTATAVGLPGALAVSSGQSAELLAILTLAEAGSHIVSSPTLYGGTYNLFHYTLPKLGIEVSFVEDPDNL
;
A
#
# COMPACT_ATOMS: atom_id res chain seq x y z
N MET A 1 16.15 -2.27 5.35
CA MET A 1 15.93 -3.73 5.57
C MET A 1 15.31 -3.94 6.94
N THR A 2 14.45 -4.92 7.11
CA THR A 2 13.87 -5.25 8.41
C THR A 2 14.67 -6.40 9.02
N ASN A 3 15.24 -6.22 10.21
CA ASN A 3 15.93 -7.29 10.91
C ASN A 3 14.86 -8.20 11.57
N PRO A 4 14.80 -9.50 11.27
CA PRO A 4 13.80 -10.41 11.82
C PRO A 4 13.84 -10.54 13.34
N ASN A 5 14.95 -10.18 13.98
CA ASN A 5 15.12 -10.23 15.43
C ASN A 5 14.62 -8.96 16.15
N TRP A 6 14.16 -7.94 15.44
CA TRP A 6 13.64 -6.74 16.06
C TRP A 6 12.25 -6.97 16.67
N GLY A 7 12.11 -6.58 17.93
CA GLY A 7 10.81 -6.50 18.59
C GLY A 7 9.93 -5.40 17.98
N PHE A 8 8.65 -5.39 18.34
CA PHE A 8 7.65 -4.46 17.81
C PHE A 8 8.07 -2.99 17.98
N ASP A 9 8.52 -2.59 19.18
CA ASP A 9 8.93 -1.20 19.45
C ASP A 9 10.13 -0.76 18.59
N THR A 10 11.11 -1.65 18.38
CA THR A 10 12.26 -1.37 17.53
C THR A 10 11.83 -1.20 16.06
N ARG A 11 10.88 -2.03 15.60
CA ARG A 11 10.33 -1.93 14.24
C ARG A 11 9.58 -0.62 14.02
N GLN A 12 8.84 -0.12 14.99
CA GLN A 12 8.15 1.18 14.90
C GLN A 12 9.10 2.33 14.56
N ILE A 13 10.33 2.27 15.02
CA ILE A 13 11.31 3.33 14.85
C ILE A 13 12.22 3.10 13.64
N HIS A 14 12.65 1.86 13.41
CA HIS A 14 13.76 1.57 12.51
C HIS A 14 13.39 0.79 11.24
N ALA A 15 12.25 0.10 11.19
CA ALA A 15 11.90 -0.69 10.02
C ALA A 15 11.68 0.18 8.77
N GLY A 16 12.13 -0.31 7.62
CA GLY A 16 11.98 0.36 6.34
C GLY A 16 12.89 1.56 6.11
N GLN A 17 13.78 1.88 7.07
CA GLN A 17 14.64 3.06 7.00
C GLN A 17 16.10 2.70 7.20
N GLU A 18 16.96 3.31 6.38
CA GLU A 18 18.41 3.40 6.59
C GLU A 18 18.81 4.87 6.61
N PRO A 19 19.93 5.25 7.26
CA PRO A 19 20.46 6.59 7.14
C PRO A 19 20.68 6.95 5.66
N ASP A 20 20.37 8.20 5.28
CA ASP A 20 20.56 8.66 3.91
C ASP A 20 22.02 8.48 3.47
N SER A 21 22.25 7.79 2.37
CA SER A 21 23.59 7.44 1.91
C SER A 21 24.43 8.62 1.45
N ALA A 22 23.77 9.73 1.05
CA ALA A 22 24.48 10.93 0.58
C ALA A 22 24.89 11.85 1.72
N THR A 23 24.07 11.96 2.78
CA THR A 23 24.26 12.95 3.85
C THR A 23 24.46 12.32 5.23
N GLY A 24 24.16 11.02 5.39
CA GLY A 24 24.12 10.37 6.69
C GLY A 24 22.92 10.79 7.56
N ALA A 25 21.94 11.50 7.01
CA ALA A 25 20.78 11.96 7.75
C ALA A 25 19.99 10.80 8.36
N ARG A 26 19.74 10.90 9.67
CA ARG A 26 19.02 9.86 10.41
C ARG A 26 17.51 9.94 10.20
N ALA A 27 16.96 11.15 10.07
CA ALA A 27 15.56 11.35 9.72
C ALA A 27 15.31 10.98 8.25
N VAL A 28 14.11 10.51 7.95
CA VAL A 28 13.71 10.22 6.57
C VAL A 28 13.68 11.52 5.77
N PRO A 29 14.48 11.66 4.70
CA PRO A 29 14.39 12.82 3.82
C PRO A 29 13.00 12.92 3.16
N VAL A 30 12.52 14.16 2.97
CA VAL A 30 11.26 14.42 2.28
C VAL A 30 11.55 14.74 0.82
N TYR A 31 11.31 13.77 -0.06
CA TYR A 31 11.56 13.91 -1.51
C TYR A 31 10.33 14.54 -2.20
N ARG A 32 10.38 15.85 -2.41
CA ARG A 32 9.34 16.64 -3.09
C ARG A 32 9.62 16.75 -4.59
N THR A 33 9.64 15.61 -5.27
CA THR A 33 9.88 15.52 -6.71
C THR A 33 8.81 14.67 -7.40
N THR A 34 8.60 14.91 -8.69
CA THR A 34 7.70 14.10 -9.52
C THR A 34 8.42 12.95 -10.21
N SER A 35 9.65 13.13 -10.63
CA SER A 35 10.40 12.19 -11.47
C SER A 35 11.84 12.05 -11.01
N TYR A 36 12.49 11.00 -11.47
CA TYR A 36 13.87 10.63 -11.13
C TYR A 36 14.69 10.44 -12.39
N VAL A 37 15.99 10.73 -12.31
CA VAL A 37 16.91 10.59 -13.43
C VAL A 37 17.37 9.13 -13.53
N PHE A 38 17.34 8.59 -14.74
CA PHE A 38 17.90 7.27 -15.04
C PHE A 38 19.39 7.39 -15.37
N ARG A 39 20.16 6.34 -15.08
CA ARG A 39 21.57 6.25 -15.45
C ARG A 39 21.77 6.23 -16.98
N ASP A 40 20.93 5.44 -17.65
CA ASP A 40 20.91 5.23 -19.08
C ASP A 40 19.55 4.61 -19.51
N ALA A 41 19.38 4.35 -20.80
CA ALA A 41 18.17 3.78 -21.37
C ALA A 41 17.92 2.34 -20.89
N GLN A 42 18.96 1.54 -20.68
CA GLN A 42 18.84 0.17 -20.18
C GLN A 42 18.33 0.15 -18.74
N HIS A 43 18.86 1.05 -17.89
CA HIS A 43 18.35 1.23 -16.52
C HIS A 43 16.86 1.60 -16.51
N ALA A 44 16.46 2.55 -17.36
CA ALA A 44 15.04 2.89 -17.49
C ALA A 44 14.19 1.67 -17.88
N GLN A 45 14.61 0.92 -18.88
CA GLN A 45 13.92 -0.30 -19.32
C GLN A 45 13.78 -1.32 -18.19
N ASN A 46 14.85 -1.56 -17.43
CA ASN A 46 14.85 -2.51 -16.31
C ASN A 46 13.86 -2.10 -15.21
N LEU A 47 13.81 -0.81 -14.88
CA LEU A 47 12.88 -0.27 -13.87
C LEU A 47 11.41 -0.43 -14.31
N PHE A 48 11.10 -0.08 -15.56
CA PHE A 48 9.74 -0.23 -16.09
C PHE A 48 9.31 -1.69 -16.26
N ALA A 49 10.25 -2.59 -16.51
CA ALA A 49 10.01 -4.04 -16.58
C ALA A 49 9.99 -4.71 -15.19
N LEU A 50 10.21 -3.97 -14.09
CA LEU A 50 10.39 -4.49 -12.72
C LEU A 50 11.51 -5.55 -12.61
N ALA A 51 12.47 -5.53 -13.51
CA ALA A 51 13.69 -6.33 -13.45
C ALA A 51 14.73 -5.75 -12.48
N GLU A 52 14.59 -4.47 -12.14
CA GLU A 52 15.37 -3.74 -11.13
C GLU A 52 14.40 -2.88 -10.32
N ILE A 53 14.61 -2.79 -9.00
CA ILE A 53 13.81 -1.92 -8.12
C ILE A 53 14.48 -0.56 -8.03
N GLY A 54 13.71 0.50 -8.19
CA GLY A 54 14.20 1.87 -8.08
C GLY A 54 13.11 2.91 -8.33
N ASN A 55 13.49 4.18 -8.22
CA ASN A 55 12.54 5.28 -8.33
C ASN A 55 12.36 5.70 -9.79
N ILE A 56 11.10 5.81 -10.22
CA ILE A 56 10.71 6.21 -11.56
C ILE A 56 9.95 7.54 -11.50
N TYR A 57 8.83 7.53 -10.78
CA TYR A 57 7.88 8.63 -10.74
C TYR A 57 7.07 8.57 -9.44
N THR A 58 6.91 9.70 -8.77
CA THR A 58 6.33 9.78 -7.40
C THR A 58 4.91 9.20 -7.27
N ARG A 59 4.08 9.27 -8.31
CA ARG A 59 2.75 8.63 -8.28
C ARG A 59 2.85 7.10 -8.14
N ILE A 60 3.93 6.50 -8.60
CA ILE A 60 4.17 5.05 -8.54
C ILE A 60 4.96 4.71 -7.28
N MET A 61 6.04 5.46 -7.01
CA MET A 61 6.93 5.23 -5.88
C MET A 61 7.70 6.50 -5.49
N ASN A 62 7.92 6.68 -4.19
CA ASN A 62 8.73 7.77 -3.64
C ASN A 62 9.47 7.25 -2.40
N PRO A 63 10.76 7.56 -2.21
CA PRO A 63 11.50 7.05 -1.05
C PRO A 63 10.90 7.42 0.29
N THR A 64 10.30 8.60 0.43
CA THR A 64 9.61 9.01 1.66
C THR A 64 8.40 8.13 1.95
N GLN A 65 7.55 7.90 0.96
CA GLN A 65 6.40 7.01 1.06
C GLN A 65 6.84 5.56 1.28
N GLY A 66 7.88 5.12 0.58
CA GLY A 66 8.41 3.76 0.68
C GLY A 66 8.86 3.37 2.09
N VAL A 67 9.39 4.30 2.87
CA VAL A 67 9.72 4.07 4.29
C VAL A 67 8.46 3.81 5.12
N LEU A 68 7.38 4.58 4.90
CA LEU A 68 6.10 4.36 5.56
C LEU A 68 5.53 2.98 5.23
N GLU A 69 5.48 2.64 3.94
CA GLU A 69 4.96 1.37 3.45
C GLU A 69 5.76 0.17 4.00
N ALA A 70 7.08 0.23 3.95
CA ALA A 70 7.94 -0.82 4.48
C ALA A 70 7.81 -0.97 6.01
N ARG A 71 7.63 0.13 6.74
CA ARG A 71 7.44 0.11 8.18
C ARG A 71 6.10 -0.48 8.58
N LEU A 72 5.01 -0.04 7.96
CA LEU A 72 3.68 -0.61 8.19
C LEU A 72 3.62 -2.08 7.81
N SER A 73 4.17 -2.45 6.64
CA SER A 73 4.30 -3.86 6.24
C SER A 73 5.01 -4.70 7.31
N SER A 74 6.11 -4.18 7.87
CA SER A 74 6.85 -4.86 8.95
C SER A 74 6.05 -5.01 10.24
N LEU A 75 5.24 -4.01 10.60
CA LEU A 75 4.45 -4.01 11.84
C LEU A 75 3.23 -4.92 11.75
N GLU A 76 2.58 -4.94 10.58
CA GLU A 76 1.39 -5.75 10.31
C GLU A 76 1.71 -7.19 9.87
N GLY A 77 2.99 -7.57 9.83
CA GLY A 77 3.40 -8.90 9.38
C GLY A 77 3.26 -9.13 7.87
N GLY A 78 3.16 -8.05 7.10
CA GLY A 78 3.12 -8.11 5.65
C GLY A 78 4.43 -8.65 5.07
N THR A 79 4.34 -9.42 3.99
CA THR A 79 5.47 -9.93 3.24
C THR A 79 5.75 -9.05 2.03
N ALA A 80 7.02 -8.96 1.64
CA ALA A 80 7.37 -8.31 0.38
C ALA A 80 6.74 -9.08 -0.80
N THR A 81 6.36 -8.36 -1.83
CA THR A 81 5.90 -8.94 -3.09
C THR A 81 7.03 -9.75 -3.77
N ALA A 82 6.70 -10.56 -4.75
CA ALA A 82 7.67 -11.35 -5.52
C ALA A 82 8.76 -10.48 -6.19
N VAL A 83 8.46 -9.22 -6.47
CA VAL A 83 9.41 -8.24 -7.04
C VAL A 83 10.10 -7.39 -5.98
N GLY A 84 9.93 -7.70 -4.69
CA GLY A 84 10.63 -7.01 -3.59
C GLY A 84 10.01 -5.69 -3.12
N LEU A 85 8.79 -5.34 -3.56
CA LEU A 85 8.06 -4.19 -3.03
C LEU A 85 7.48 -4.49 -1.64
N PRO A 86 7.27 -3.49 -0.77
CA PRO A 86 6.62 -3.67 0.52
C PRO A 86 5.23 -4.32 0.38
N GLY A 87 4.80 -5.08 1.38
CA GLY A 87 3.46 -5.67 1.46
C GLY A 87 2.38 -4.68 1.92
N ALA A 88 2.65 -3.39 1.88
CA ALA A 88 1.71 -2.31 2.18
C ALA A 88 1.77 -1.24 1.10
N LEU A 89 0.64 -0.60 0.82
CA LEU A 89 0.49 0.51 -0.11
C LEU A 89 -0.15 1.69 0.61
N ALA A 90 0.54 2.84 0.63
CA ALA A 90 -0.01 4.07 1.16
C ALA A 90 -0.79 4.81 0.08
N VAL A 91 -2.01 5.23 0.40
CA VAL A 91 -2.90 5.99 -0.48
C VAL A 91 -3.39 7.25 0.21
N SER A 92 -4.01 8.16 -0.53
CA SER A 92 -4.38 9.49 -0.05
C SER A 92 -5.59 9.52 0.91
N SER A 93 -6.33 8.42 1.03
CA SER A 93 -7.49 8.33 1.94
C SER A 93 -7.84 6.88 2.27
N GLY A 94 -8.51 6.67 3.43
CA GLY A 94 -9.05 5.36 3.79
C GLY A 94 -10.07 4.84 2.78
N GLN A 95 -10.91 5.71 2.21
CA GLN A 95 -11.85 5.32 1.16
C GLN A 95 -11.15 4.79 -0.11
N SER A 96 -10.01 5.38 -0.48
CA SER A 96 -9.18 4.84 -1.56
C SER A 96 -8.58 3.49 -1.19
N ALA A 97 -8.16 3.31 0.06
CA ALA A 97 -7.61 2.04 0.54
C ALA A 97 -8.67 0.93 0.50
N GLU A 98 -9.88 1.20 1.01
CA GLU A 98 -11.01 0.26 0.98
C GLU A 98 -11.37 -0.13 -0.45
N LEU A 99 -11.55 0.84 -1.34
CA LEU A 99 -11.89 0.58 -2.74
C LEU A 99 -10.82 -0.28 -3.44
N LEU A 100 -9.54 0.06 -3.27
CA LEU A 100 -8.44 -0.69 -3.88
C LEU A 100 -8.33 -2.11 -3.33
N ALA A 101 -8.53 -2.29 -2.01
CA ALA A 101 -8.53 -3.61 -1.40
C ALA A 101 -9.66 -4.48 -1.98
N ILE A 102 -10.87 -3.92 -2.09
CA ILE A 102 -12.03 -4.62 -2.64
C ILE A 102 -11.80 -4.99 -4.11
N LEU A 103 -11.38 -4.03 -4.95
CA LEU A 103 -11.16 -4.27 -6.39
C LEU A 103 -9.96 -5.20 -6.68
N THR A 104 -9.10 -5.44 -5.69
CA THR A 104 -8.04 -6.44 -5.80
C THR A 104 -8.57 -7.87 -5.60
N LEU A 105 -9.66 -8.03 -4.83
CA LEU A 105 -10.21 -9.32 -4.43
C LEU A 105 -11.52 -9.66 -5.16
N ALA A 106 -12.24 -8.64 -5.65
CA ALA A 106 -13.57 -8.76 -6.22
C ALA A 106 -13.65 -8.09 -7.60
N GLU A 107 -14.42 -8.68 -8.49
CA GLU A 107 -14.71 -8.18 -9.84
C GLU A 107 -16.22 -8.12 -10.08
N ALA A 108 -16.64 -7.64 -11.25
CA ALA A 108 -18.06 -7.65 -11.63
C ALA A 108 -18.64 -9.07 -11.54
N GLY A 109 -19.76 -9.21 -10.85
CA GLY A 109 -20.38 -10.50 -10.53
C GLY A 109 -19.99 -11.08 -9.17
N SER A 110 -19.04 -10.48 -8.46
CA SER A 110 -18.71 -10.82 -7.07
C SER A 110 -19.79 -10.37 -6.11
N HIS A 111 -19.89 -11.03 -4.96
CA HIS A 111 -20.82 -10.70 -3.89
C HIS A 111 -20.07 -10.54 -2.56
N ILE A 112 -20.34 -9.46 -1.85
CA ILE A 112 -19.79 -9.11 -0.55
C ILE A 112 -20.87 -9.21 0.50
N VAL A 113 -20.55 -9.80 1.64
CA VAL A 113 -21.40 -9.78 2.85
C VAL A 113 -20.77 -8.86 3.87
N SER A 114 -21.53 -7.93 4.42
CA SER A 114 -21.03 -6.91 5.36
C SER A 114 -22.03 -6.64 6.49
N SER A 115 -21.51 -6.19 7.62
CA SER A 115 -22.34 -5.57 8.66
C SER A 115 -22.85 -4.20 8.16
N PRO A 116 -24.05 -3.76 8.53
CA PRO A 116 -24.54 -2.41 8.26
C PRO A 116 -23.89 -1.35 9.16
N THR A 117 -23.26 -1.75 10.26
CA THR A 117 -22.66 -0.87 11.27
C THR A 117 -21.27 -0.41 10.80
N LEU A 118 -21.26 0.47 9.81
CA LEU A 118 -20.05 0.97 9.14
C LEU A 118 -19.94 2.49 9.28
N TYR A 119 -18.69 2.99 9.07
CA TYR A 119 -18.51 4.41 8.78
C TYR A 119 -19.33 4.82 7.56
N GLY A 120 -19.98 5.99 7.62
CA GLY A 120 -20.93 6.42 6.58
C GLY A 120 -20.35 6.41 5.15
N GLY A 121 -19.06 6.75 4.99
CA GLY A 121 -18.38 6.69 3.70
C GLY A 121 -18.27 5.26 3.17
N THR A 122 -17.93 4.31 4.03
CA THR A 122 -17.83 2.88 3.70
C THR A 122 -19.21 2.30 3.38
N TYR A 123 -20.24 2.67 4.15
CA TYR A 123 -21.62 2.30 3.83
C TYR A 123 -22.03 2.80 2.44
N ASN A 124 -21.74 4.06 2.13
CA ASN A 124 -22.04 4.63 0.81
C ASN A 124 -21.26 3.95 -0.32
N LEU A 125 -19.99 3.60 -0.09
CA LEU A 125 -19.18 2.84 -1.03
C LEU A 125 -19.86 1.51 -1.34
N PHE A 126 -20.27 0.76 -0.31
CA PHE A 126 -20.87 -0.57 -0.43
C PHE A 126 -22.27 -0.54 -1.02
N HIS A 127 -23.10 0.39 -0.55
CA HIS A 127 -24.51 0.43 -0.94
C HIS A 127 -24.76 1.08 -2.31
N TYR A 128 -23.95 2.09 -2.69
CA TYR A 128 -24.21 2.88 -3.89
C TYR A 128 -23.14 2.76 -4.96
N THR A 129 -21.87 2.58 -4.59
CA THR A 129 -20.76 2.62 -5.55
C THR A 129 -20.42 1.24 -6.09
N LEU A 130 -20.22 0.24 -5.23
CA LEU A 130 -19.88 -1.11 -5.66
C LEU A 130 -20.92 -1.75 -6.59
N PRO A 131 -22.25 -1.58 -6.38
CA PRO A 131 -23.25 -2.07 -7.31
C PRO A 131 -23.12 -1.50 -8.73
N LYS A 132 -22.67 -0.24 -8.89
CA LYS A 132 -22.41 0.35 -10.20
C LYS A 132 -21.21 -0.29 -10.91
N LEU A 133 -20.33 -0.93 -10.15
CA LEU A 133 -19.19 -1.71 -10.66
C LEU A 133 -19.53 -3.19 -10.85
N GLY A 134 -20.80 -3.57 -10.65
CA GLY A 134 -21.27 -4.94 -10.79
C GLY A 134 -20.94 -5.85 -9.61
N ILE A 135 -20.57 -5.29 -8.46
CA ILE A 135 -20.31 -6.02 -7.22
C ILE A 135 -21.53 -5.90 -6.31
N GLU A 136 -22.18 -7.01 -6.00
CA GLU A 136 -23.32 -7.05 -5.10
C GLU A 136 -22.88 -6.98 -3.64
N VAL A 137 -23.68 -6.33 -2.78
CA VAL A 137 -23.41 -6.27 -1.35
C VAL A 137 -24.68 -6.60 -0.57
N SER A 138 -24.60 -7.58 0.33
CA SER A 138 -25.64 -7.89 1.31
C SER A 138 -25.23 -7.40 2.70
N PHE A 139 -26.13 -6.67 3.36
CA PHE A 139 -25.94 -6.27 4.75
C PHE A 139 -26.63 -7.23 5.68
N VAL A 140 -25.93 -7.74 6.68
CA VAL A 140 -26.41 -8.71 7.65
C VAL A 140 -26.31 -8.10 9.04
N GLU A 141 -27.46 -7.96 9.73
CA GLU A 141 -27.52 -7.37 11.07
C GLU A 141 -26.98 -8.30 12.15
N ASP A 142 -27.18 -9.59 11.98
CA ASP A 142 -26.72 -10.64 12.89
C ASP A 142 -25.64 -11.49 12.20
N PRO A 143 -24.35 -11.34 12.60
CA PRO A 143 -23.26 -12.11 11.99
C PRO A 143 -23.34 -13.61 12.25
N ASP A 144 -24.13 -14.05 13.24
CA ASP A 144 -24.33 -15.48 13.55
C ASP A 144 -25.45 -16.10 12.70
N ASN A 145 -26.10 -15.29 11.85
CA ASN A 145 -27.20 -15.72 10.97
C ASN A 145 -26.86 -15.45 9.49
N LEU A 146 -25.72 -15.99 9.05
CA LEU A 146 -25.24 -15.93 7.67
C LEU A 146 -25.82 -17.07 6.82
#